data_f55b1d9aee092046cc2356613dfeb982
#
_entry.id   f55b1d9aee092046cc2356613dfeb982
#
_cell.length_a   1.000
_cell.length_b   1.000
_cell.length_c   1.000
_cell.angle_alpha   90.00
_cell.angle_beta   90.00
_cell.angle_gamma   90.00
#
_symmetry.space_group_name_H-M   'P 1'
#
loop_
_entity.id
_entity.type
_entity.pdbx_description
1 polymer ?
#
loop_
_entity_poly.entity_id
_entity_poly.type
_entity_poly.pdbx_seq_one_letter_code
_entity_poly.pdbx_strand_id
1 'polypeptide(L)'
;MAIPPGTYNFGPQNGKLLVKTGREGMGGKMGHDLTIEVGRWSATADVAEDPSASSLTATAEVGSMEVVSGEGGVKPLSDGDKVDIKKTIIDKILGDTKIEFKSTSCTGGGSSATVQGDLTIAGKTAPAQFQLQDLGGGRIKATGQVVQSNHGVKPFKAFMGALKVKDAVNIELEATVPGA
;
A
#
# COMPACT_ATOMS: atom_id res chain seq x y z
N MET A 1 18.96 -7.17 -12.87
CA MET A 1 19.95 -7.95 -12.09
C MET A 1 19.21 -8.54 -10.90
N ALA A 2 19.29 -9.82 -10.71
CA ALA A 2 18.59 -10.43 -9.57
C ALA A 2 19.18 -9.91 -8.26
N ILE A 3 18.30 -9.69 -7.26
CA ILE A 3 18.74 -9.33 -5.91
C ILE A 3 19.49 -10.52 -5.32
N PRO A 4 20.74 -10.38 -4.87
CA PRO A 4 21.50 -11.49 -4.28
C PRO A 4 20.80 -12.08 -3.06
N PRO A 5 21.05 -13.36 -2.73
CA PRO A 5 20.57 -13.93 -1.48
C PRO A 5 21.07 -13.13 -0.27
N GLY A 6 20.18 -12.90 0.69
CA GLY A 6 20.49 -12.11 1.89
C GLY A 6 19.23 -11.55 2.55
N THR A 7 19.42 -10.93 3.70
CA THR A 7 18.34 -10.22 4.42
C THR A 7 18.42 -8.73 4.14
N TYR A 8 17.33 -8.16 3.66
CA TYR A 8 17.21 -6.75 3.30
C TYR A 8 16.12 -6.06 4.10
N ASN A 9 16.46 -4.89 4.66
CA ASN A 9 15.53 -4.08 5.43
C ASN A 9 15.17 -2.82 4.67
N PHE A 10 13.87 -2.60 4.51
CA PHE A 10 13.30 -1.45 3.82
C PHE A 10 12.48 -0.59 4.78
N GLY A 11 12.41 0.70 4.49
CA GLY A 11 11.65 1.68 5.24
C GLY A 11 11.72 3.05 4.55
N PRO A 12 11.22 4.12 5.20
CA PRO A 12 11.22 5.46 4.61
C PRO A 12 12.60 6.01 4.23
N GLN A 13 13.68 5.47 4.85
CA GLN A 13 15.04 5.87 4.57
C GLN A 13 15.56 5.42 3.18
N ASN A 14 14.95 4.36 2.62
CA ASN A 14 15.38 3.81 1.33
C ASN A 14 14.20 3.46 0.40
N GLY A 15 12.98 3.84 0.75
CA GLY A 15 11.81 3.59 -0.07
C GLY A 15 10.64 4.52 0.21
N LYS A 16 9.67 4.49 -0.67
CA LYS A 16 8.42 5.24 -0.57
C LYS A 16 7.25 4.29 -0.76
N LEU A 17 6.34 4.28 0.22
CA LEU A 17 5.12 3.48 0.21
C LEU A 17 3.91 4.37 -0.01
N LEU A 18 3.15 4.10 -1.07
CA LEU A 18 1.97 4.85 -1.47
C LEU A 18 0.71 3.97 -1.49
N VAL A 19 -0.38 4.55 -1.04
CA VAL A 19 -1.74 4.02 -1.21
C VAL A 19 -2.48 4.94 -2.16
N LYS A 20 -3.02 4.38 -3.25
CA LYS A 20 -3.76 5.13 -4.27
C LYS A 20 -5.21 4.68 -4.28
N THR A 21 -6.10 5.62 -4.00
CA THR A 21 -7.55 5.38 -4.00
C THR A 21 -8.17 5.81 -5.30
N GLY A 22 -9.30 5.21 -5.65
CA GLY A 22 -10.14 5.63 -6.75
C GLY A 22 -11.53 6.00 -6.26
N ARG A 23 -12.24 6.80 -7.04
CA ARG A 23 -13.61 7.20 -6.76
C ARG A 23 -14.58 6.53 -7.73
N GLU A 24 -15.81 6.37 -7.29
CA GLU A 24 -16.91 5.85 -8.09
C GLU A 24 -18.25 6.45 -7.66
N GLY A 25 -19.32 6.11 -8.38
CA GLY A 25 -20.67 6.57 -8.13
C GLY A 25 -21.05 7.78 -9.00
N MET A 26 -22.33 8.17 -8.95
CA MET A 26 -22.89 9.27 -9.77
C MET A 26 -22.31 10.63 -9.38
N GLY A 27 -21.94 10.82 -8.10
CA GLY A 27 -21.27 12.01 -7.56
C GLY A 27 -19.74 11.92 -7.60
N GLY A 28 -19.16 10.97 -8.34
CA GLY A 28 -17.70 10.76 -8.40
C GLY A 28 -16.91 12.00 -8.83
N LYS A 29 -17.52 12.88 -9.64
CA LYS A 29 -16.91 14.16 -10.04
C LYS A 29 -16.65 15.12 -8.86
N MET A 30 -17.31 14.92 -7.73
CA MET A 30 -17.15 15.76 -6.54
C MET A 30 -15.98 15.29 -5.64
N GLY A 31 -15.50 14.09 -5.84
CA GLY A 31 -14.40 13.50 -5.08
C GLY A 31 -13.07 13.55 -5.81
N HIS A 32 -12.04 13.07 -5.13
CA HIS A 32 -10.68 12.99 -5.66
C HIS A 32 -10.15 11.56 -5.63
N ASP A 33 -9.34 11.22 -6.61
CA ASP A 33 -8.47 10.05 -6.56
C ASP A 33 -7.23 10.44 -5.76
N LEU A 34 -7.04 9.82 -4.60
CA LEU A 34 -6.01 10.22 -3.65
C LEU A 34 -4.72 9.44 -3.85
N THR A 35 -3.59 10.12 -3.67
CA THR A 35 -2.30 9.52 -3.39
C THR A 35 -1.93 9.81 -1.95
N ILE A 36 -1.77 8.75 -1.16
CA ILE A 36 -1.48 8.79 0.27
C ILE A 36 -0.11 8.17 0.49
N GLU A 37 0.80 8.89 1.14
CA GLU A 37 2.12 8.38 1.53
C GLU A 37 2.06 7.85 2.95
N VAL A 38 2.68 6.70 3.19
CA VAL A 38 2.83 6.12 4.53
C VAL A 38 4.20 6.50 5.07
N GLY A 39 4.24 7.32 6.11
CA GLY A 39 5.50 7.88 6.65
C GLY A 39 6.25 6.94 7.60
N ARG A 40 5.56 6.01 8.27
CA ARG A 40 6.17 5.00 9.14
C ARG A 40 5.77 3.61 8.70
N TRP A 41 6.73 2.91 8.14
CA TRP A 41 6.59 1.54 7.68
C TRP A 41 7.96 0.85 7.70
N SER A 42 7.95 -0.46 7.73
CA SER A 42 9.16 -1.27 7.57
C SER A 42 8.83 -2.56 6.85
N ALA A 43 9.79 -3.09 6.14
CA ALA A 43 9.69 -4.42 5.54
C ALA A 43 11.04 -5.13 5.64
N THR A 44 11.01 -6.44 5.86
CA THR A 44 12.18 -7.30 5.84
C THR A 44 11.96 -8.39 4.80
N ALA A 45 12.86 -8.47 3.85
CA ALA A 45 12.89 -9.51 2.83
C ALA A 45 14.10 -10.43 3.07
N ASP A 46 13.83 -11.71 3.29
CA ASP A 46 14.85 -12.76 3.28
C ASP A 46 14.84 -13.39 1.90
N VAL A 47 15.85 -13.04 1.10
CA VAL A 47 16.00 -13.52 -0.28
C VAL A 47 16.88 -14.76 -0.27
N ALA A 48 16.36 -15.86 -0.79
CA ALA A 48 17.08 -17.11 -0.97
C ALA A 48 17.48 -17.31 -2.44
N GLU A 49 18.39 -18.24 -2.70
CA GLU A 49 18.74 -18.66 -4.07
C GLU A 49 17.54 -19.22 -4.81
N ASP A 50 16.73 -20.04 -4.11
CA ASP A 50 15.43 -20.48 -4.59
C ASP A 50 14.37 -19.47 -4.16
N PRO A 51 13.69 -18.79 -5.10
CA PRO A 51 12.63 -17.84 -4.78
C PRO A 51 11.54 -18.40 -3.86
N SER A 52 11.24 -19.69 -3.95
CA SER A 52 10.23 -20.34 -3.11
C SER A 52 10.60 -20.41 -1.63
N ALA A 53 11.88 -20.30 -1.31
CA ALA A 53 12.41 -20.24 0.05
C ALA A 53 12.55 -18.79 0.58
N SER A 54 12.24 -17.80 -0.25
CA SER A 54 12.27 -16.40 0.15
C SER A 54 11.04 -16.02 0.97
N SER A 55 11.19 -15.03 1.84
CA SER A 55 10.08 -14.54 2.66
C SER A 55 10.08 -13.02 2.76
N LEU A 56 8.90 -12.44 3.04
CA LEU A 56 8.69 -11.03 3.23
C LEU A 56 7.75 -10.78 4.41
N THR A 57 8.16 -9.91 5.30
CA THR A 57 7.28 -9.35 6.33
C THR A 57 7.26 -7.84 6.22
N ALA A 58 6.13 -7.20 6.50
CA ALA A 58 6.01 -5.75 6.49
C ALA A 58 5.03 -5.26 7.53
N THR A 59 5.26 -4.04 8.01
CA THR A 59 4.34 -3.30 8.89
C THR A 59 4.20 -1.87 8.40
N ALA A 60 3.01 -1.30 8.56
CA ALA A 60 2.73 0.11 8.26
C ALA A 60 1.81 0.70 9.32
N GLU A 61 2.07 1.94 9.73
CA GLU A 61 1.25 2.63 10.73
C GLU A 61 0.24 3.55 10.06
N VAL A 62 -1.05 3.33 10.32
CA VAL A 62 -2.14 4.15 9.76
C VAL A 62 -2.01 5.62 10.16
N GLY A 63 -1.64 5.88 11.40
CA GLY A 63 -1.44 7.25 11.90
C GLY A 63 -0.32 8.05 11.19
N SER A 64 0.53 7.38 10.41
CA SER A 64 1.58 8.02 9.61
C SER A 64 1.18 8.32 8.17
N MET A 65 -0.05 8.03 7.78
CA MET A 65 -0.56 8.31 6.44
C MET A 65 -0.78 9.80 6.24
N GLU A 66 -0.29 10.34 5.11
CA GLU A 66 -0.45 11.72 4.69
C GLU A 66 -0.98 11.79 3.27
N VAL A 67 -2.01 12.60 3.03
CA VAL A 67 -2.51 12.84 1.68
C VAL A 67 -1.52 13.75 0.95
N VAL A 68 -0.86 13.21 -0.07
CA VAL A 68 0.12 13.95 -0.86
C VAL A 68 -0.58 14.76 -1.95
N SER A 69 -1.50 14.11 -2.68
CA SER A 69 -2.24 14.74 -3.76
C SER A 69 -3.62 14.12 -3.94
N GLY A 70 -4.47 14.83 -4.65
CA GLY A 70 -5.76 14.33 -5.13
C GLY A 70 -6.01 14.83 -6.54
N GLU A 71 -6.37 13.91 -7.43
CA GLU A 71 -6.69 14.20 -8.83
C GLU A 71 -8.19 14.22 -9.04
N GLY A 72 -8.63 15.09 -9.95
CA GLY A 72 -10.05 15.30 -10.25
C GLY A 72 -10.72 16.24 -9.26
N GLY A 73 -12.02 15.99 -8.98
CA GLY A 73 -12.83 16.88 -8.16
C GLY A 73 -13.21 18.19 -8.86
N VAL A 74 -14.09 18.97 -8.23
CA VAL A 74 -14.52 20.28 -8.74
C VAL A 74 -13.55 21.41 -8.40
N LYS A 75 -12.66 21.17 -7.44
CA LYS A 75 -11.60 22.09 -7.03
C LYS A 75 -10.40 21.29 -6.52
N PRO A 76 -9.17 21.85 -6.57
CA PRO A 76 -8.00 21.23 -5.95
C PRO A 76 -8.19 21.03 -4.44
N LEU A 77 -7.55 19.99 -3.87
CA LEU A 77 -7.51 19.79 -2.44
C LEU A 77 -6.69 20.91 -1.76
N SER A 78 -7.28 21.53 -0.75
CA SER A 78 -6.55 22.41 0.16
C SER A 78 -5.77 21.60 1.21
N ASP A 79 -4.84 22.23 1.92
CA ASP A 79 -4.14 21.60 3.03
C ASP A 79 -5.11 21.19 4.16
N GLY A 80 -6.16 22.00 4.41
CA GLY A 80 -7.23 21.66 5.34
C GLY A 80 -7.99 20.39 4.92
N ASP A 81 -8.34 20.27 3.63
CA ASP A 81 -9.02 19.08 3.11
C ASP A 81 -8.16 17.82 3.34
N LYS A 82 -6.84 17.92 3.14
CA LYS A 82 -5.91 16.79 3.35
C LYS A 82 -5.87 16.36 4.82
N VAL A 83 -5.87 17.31 5.74
CA VAL A 83 -5.92 17.04 7.19
C VAL A 83 -7.24 16.37 7.57
N ASP A 84 -8.37 16.83 7.05
CA ASP A 84 -9.69 16.28 7.33
C ASP A 84 -9.84 14.86 6.76
N ILE A 85 -9.28 14.60 5.58
CA ILE A 85 -9.24 13.25 4.99
C ILE A 85 -8.42 12.30 5.87
N LYS A 86 -7.22 12.69 6.28
CA LYS A 86 -6.40 11.90 7.21
C LYS A 86 -7.16 11.58 8.50
N LYS A 87 -7.77 12.57 9.09
CA LYS A 87 -8.59 12.39 10.29
C LYS A 87 -9.74 11.40 10.06
N THR A 88 -10.40 11.49 8.92
CA THR A 88 -11.48 10.57 8.56
C THR A 88 -10.96 9.14 8.43
N ILE A 89 -9.80 8.93 7.82
CA ILE A 89 -9.16 7.60 7.69
C ILE A 89 -8.92 7.00 9.07
N ILE A 90 -8.35 7.78 9.98
CA ILE A 90 -8.01 7.32 11.33
C ILE A 90 -9.27 7.11 12.18
N ASP A 91 -10.17 8.10 12.22
CA ASP A 91 -11.28 8.10 13.18
C ASP A 91 -12.45 7.22 12.73
N LYS A 92 -12.66 7.03 11.43
CA LYS A 92 -13.88 6.42 10.90
C LYS A 92 -13.68 5.19 10.02
N ILE A 93 -12.46 4.96 9.48
CA ILE A 93 -12.25 3.91 8.49
C ILE A 93 -11.33 2.81 9.02
N LEU A 94 -10.09 3.13 9.34
CA LEU A 94 -9.06 2.15 9.70
C LEU A 94 -8.74 2.08 11.18
N GLY A 95 -8.97 3.15 11.94
CA GLY A 95 -8.43 3.31 13.29
C GLY A 95 -6.93 3.66 13.26
N ASP A 96 -6.39 4.11 14.40
CA ASP A 96 -4.95 4.31 14.57
C ASP A 96 -4.27 2.98 14.92
N THR A 97 -4.08 2.16 13.91
CA THR A 97 -3.60 0.78 14.03
C THR A 97 -2.40 0.51 13.15
N LYS A 98 -1.82 -0.67 13.31
CA LYS A 98 -0.79 -1.18 12.40
C LYS A 98 -1.43 -2.11 11.36
N ILE A 99 -0.94 -2.02 10.13
CA ILE A 99 -1.20 -2.96 9.06
C ILE A 99 -0.01 -3.89 8.99
N GLU A 100 -0.24 -5.19 8.93
CA GLU A 100 0.81 -6.20 8.94
C GLU A 100 0.66 -7.14 7.75
N PHE A 101 1.79 -7.48 7.13
CA PHE A 101 1.86 -8.45 6.04
C PHE A 101 2.91 -9.52 6.35
N LYS A 102 2.55 -10.77 6.10
CA LYS A 102 3.48 -11.90 6.18
C LYS A 102 3.29 -12.80 4.95
N SER A 103 4.35 -12.99 4.19
CA SER A 103 4.31 -13.86 3.01
C SER A 103 4.07 -15.32 3.40
N THR A 104 3.31 -16.01 2.54
CA THR A 104 3.08 -17.46 2.60
C THR A 104 3.72 -18.17 1.43
N SER A 105 3.96 -17.47 0.33
CA SER A 105 4.69 -17.99 -0.82
C SER A 105 5.35 -16.88 -1.63
N CYS A 106 6.49 -17.20 -2.23
CA CYS A 106 7.17 -16.37 -3.21
C CYS A 106 7.41 -17.22 -4.46
N THR A 107 7.10 -16.69 -5.62
CA THR A 107 7.29 -17.36 -6.91
C THR A 107 7.89 -16.41 -7.94
N GLY A 108 8.52 -16.96 -8.97
CA GLY A 108 9.20 -16.15 -9.98
C GLY A 108 10.69 -16.11 -9.75
N GLY A 109 11.36 -15.15 -10.34
CA GLY A 109 12.82 -14.99 -10.28
C GLY A 109 13.32 -14.09 -11.39
N GLY A 110 14.61 -13.80 -11.39
CA GLY A 110 15.20 -12.87 -12.35
C GLY A 110 14.77 -11.43 -12.07
N SER A 111 13.99 -10.84 -12.97
CA SER A 111 13.55 -9.43 -12.86
C SER A 111 12.17 -9.24 -12.24
N SER A 112 11.44 -10.32 -11.93
CA SER A 112 10.09 -10.22 -11.35
C SER A 112 9.77 -11.39 -10.44
N ALA A 113 9.00 -11.11 -9.38
CA ALA A 113 8.50 -12.12 -8.45
C ALA A 113 7.06 -11.78 -8.04
N THR A 114 6.33 -12.83 -7.66
CA THR A 114 5.00 -12.70 -7.04
C THR A 114 5.11 -13.15 -5.60
N VAL A 115 4.67 -12.30 -4.68
CA VAL A 115 4.61 -12.60 -3.25
C VAL A 115 3.14 -12.66 -2.84
N GLN A 116 2.72 -13.81 -2.34
CA GLN A 116 1.41 -13.99 -1.72
C GLN A 116 1.57 -14.06 -0.21
N GLY A 117 0.58 -13.62 0.53
CA GLY A 117 0.65 -13.66 1.98
C GLY A 117 -0.64 -13.24 2.67
N ASP A 118 -0.55 -13.20 3.98
CA ASP A 118 -1.63 -12.77 4.85
C ASP A 118 -1.46 -11.28 5.19
N LEU A 119 -2.46 -10.47 4.86
CA LEU A 119 -2.52 -9.05 5.18
C LEU A 119 -3.56 -8.81 6.27
N THR A 120 -3.13 -8.21 7.36
CA THR A 120 -4.01 -7.85 8.49
C THR A 120 -4.24 -6.34 8.51
N ILE A 121 -5.51 -5.93 8.39
CA ILE A 121 -5.96 -4.55 8.47
C ILE A 121 -7.09 -4.47 9.50
N ALA A 122 -7.00 -3.52 10.42
CA ALA A 122 -8.02 -3.31 11.46
C ALA A 122 -8.39 -4.61 12.21
N GLY A 123 -7.40 -5.46 12.47
CA GLY A 123 -7.56 -6.73 13.18
C GLY A 123 -8.12 -7.89 12.35
N LYS A 124 -8.41 -7.68 11.06
CA LYS A 124 -8.90 -8.74 10.17
C LYS A 124 -7.87 -9.12 9.13
N THR A 125 -7.56 -10.42 9.05
CA THR A 125 -6.60 -10.99 8.12
C THR A 125 -7.30 -11.57 6.90
N ALA A 126 -6.77 -11.27 5.71
CA ALA A 126 -7.18 -11.86 4.45
C ALA A 126 -5.98 -12.00 3.50
N PRO A 127 -6.04 -12.89 2.50
CA PRO A 127 -4.97 -13.03 1.52
C PRO A 127 -4.75 -11.76 0.71
N ALA A 128 -3.48 -11.46 0.41
CA ALA A 128 -3.08 -10.40 -0.50
C ALA A 128 -1.91 -10.87 -1.36
N GLN A 129 -1.75 -10.23 -2.53
CA GLN A 129 -0.70 -10.56 -3.49
C GLN A 129 -0.04 -9.28 -3.98
N PHE A 130 1.29 -9.31 -4.07
CA PHE A 130 2.10 -8.22 -4.59
C PHE A 130 3.01 -8.72 -5.70
N GLN A 131 3.18 -7.90 -6.73
CA GLN A 131 4.12 -8.11 -7.82
C GLN A 131 5.38 -7.27 -7.55
N LEU A 132 6.53 -7.92 -7.58
CA LEU A 132 7.82 -7.26 -7.43
C LEU A 132 8.51 -7.22 -8.78
N GLN A 133 9.15 -6.08 -9.07
CA GLN A 133 9.93 -5.86 -10.28
C GLN A 133 11.30 -5.27 -9.90
N ASP A 134 12.35 -5.83 -10.46
CA ASP A 134 13.68 -5.24 -10.46
C ASP A 134 13.73 -4.18 -11.59
N LEU A 135 13.90 -2.93 -11.22
CA LEU A 135 14.01 -1.81 -12.17
C LEU A 135 15.46 -1.58 -12.64
N GLY A 136 16.40 -2.38 -12.14
CA GLY A 136 17.82 -2.20 -12.37
C GLY A 136 18.47 -1.14 -11.48
N GLY A 137 19.81 -1.19 -11.37
CA GLY A 137 20.56 -0.23 -10.54
C GLY A 137 20.22 -0.30 -9.05
N GLY A 138 19.87 -1.46 -8.54
CA GLY A 138 19.47 -1.66 -7.14
C GLY A 138 18.08 -1.12 -6.79
N ARG A 139 17.26 -0.74 -7.77
CA ARG A 139 15.92 -0.22 -7.55
C ARG A 139 14.88 -1.33 -7.75
N ILE A 140 13.91 -1.38 -6.86
CA ILE A 140 12.78 -2.31 -6.92
C ILE A 140 11.45 -1.56 -6.87
N LYS A 141 10.45 -2.15 -7.48
CA LYS A 141 9.06 -1.72 -7.38
C LYS A 141 8.18 -2.88 -6.95
N ALA A 142 7.32 -2.64 -5.97
CA ALA A 142 6.25 -3.58 -5.62
C ALA A 142 4.90 -2.91 -5.88
N THR A 143 3.98 -3.67 -6.46
CA THR A 143 2.60 -3.22 -6.72
C THR A 143 1.61 -4.29 -6.31
N GLY A 144 0.45 -3.86 -5.85
CA GLY A 144 -0.64 -4.76 -5.52
C GLY A 144 -1.95 -4.03 -5.38
N GLN A 145 -3.02 -4.77 -5.33
CA GLN A 145 -4.36 -4.25 -5.10
C GLN A 145 -4.93 -4.89 -3.83
N VAL A 146 -5.47 -4.06 -2.95
CA VAL A 146 -6.09 -4.48 -1.70
C VAL A 146 -7.58 -4.15 -1.76
N VAL A 147 -8.42 -5.17 -1.55
CA VAL A 147 -9.88 -5.02 -1.49
C VAL A 147 -10.27 -4.79 -0.03
N GLN A 148 -10.70 -3.58 0.29
CA GLN A 148 -10.98 -3.14 1.66
C GLN A 148 -12.01 -4.04 2.37
N SER A 149 -13.08 -4.42 1.69
CA SER A 149 -14.15 -5.26 2.26
C SER A 149 -13.70 -6.66 2.65
N ASN A 150 -12.64 -7.20 2.04
CA ASN A 150 -12.04 -8.48 2.45
C ASN A 150 -11.47 -8.41 3.87
N HIS A 151 -11.13 -7.21 4.34
CA HIS A 151 -10.62 -6.94 5.68
C HIS A 151 -11.70 -6.33 6.60
N GLY A 152 -12.98 -6.41 6.22
CA GLY A 152 -14.07 -5.83 7.01
C GLY A 152 -14.10 -4.31 7.03
N VAL A 153 -13.24 -3.66 6.24
CA VAL A 153 -13.22 -2.21 6.09
C VAL A 153 -14.31 -1.78 5.12
N LYS A 154 -15.15 -0.85 5.56
CA LYS A 154 -16.20 -0.28 4.72
C LYS A 154 -15.64 0.90 3.94
N PRO A 155 -15.62 0.88 2.60
CA PRO A 155 -15.17 2.02 1.80
C PRO A 155 -15.95 3.28 2.15
N PHE A 156 -15.26 4.40 2.18
CA PHE A 156 -15.86 5.69 2.48
C PHE A 156 -16.96 6.05 1.47
N LYS A 157 -18.07 6.60 1.99
CA LYS A 157 -19.18 7.10 1.21
C LYS A 157 -19.57 8.50 1.70
N ALA A 158 -19.97 9.34 0.78
CA ALA A 158 -20.53 10.67 1.04
C ALA A 158 -21.73 10.94 0.16
N PHE A 159 -22.48 12.00 0.49
CA PHE A 159 -23.67 12.41 -0.28
C PHE A 159 -24.68 11.27 -0.49
N MET A 160 -25.03 10.58 0.60
CA MET A 160 -25.96 9.44 0.60
C MET A 160 -25.53 8.28 -0.32
N GLY A 161 -24.21 8.12 -0.50
CA GLY A 161 -23.62 7.08 -1.34
C GLY A 161 -23.43 7.46 -2.81
N ALA A 162 -23.76 8.69 -3.20
CA ALA A 162 -23.50 9.18 -4.56
C ALA A 162 -21.99 9.28 -4.85
N LEU A 163 -21.18 9.64 -3.87
CA LEU A 163 -19.71 9.56 -3.91
C LEU A 163 -19.26 8.37 -3.08
N LYS A 164 -18.46 7.51 -3.68
CA LYS A 164 -17.84 6.35 -3.03
C LYS A 164 -16.35 6.28 -3.36
N VAL A 165 -15.55 5.85 -2.40
CA VAL A 165 -14.22 5.35 -2.67
C VAL A 165 -14.37 3.89 -3.17
N LYS A 166 -13.64 3.53 -4.22
CA LYS A 166 -13.60 2.16 -4.71
C LYS A 166 -13.15 1.21 -3.61
N ASP A 167 -13.73 0.04 -3.56
CA ASP A 167 -13.36 -1.00 -2.60
C ASP A 167 -11.91 -1.46 -2.77
N ALA A 168 -11.45 -1.56 -4.02
CA ALA A 168 -10.07 -1.86 -4.33
C ALA A 168 -9.20 -0.59 -4.31
N VAL A 169 -8.12 -0.62 -3.52
CA VAL A 169 -7.06 0.41 -3.51
C VAL A 169 -5.76 -0.17 -4.03
N ASN A 170 -4.96 0.66 -4.69
CA ASN A 170 -3.67 0.24 -5.23
C ASN A 170 -2.55 0.59 -4.26
N ILE A 171 -1.65 -0.35 -4.07
CA ILE A 171 -0.44 -0.17 -3.25
C ILE A 171 0.76 -0.12 -4.19
N GLU A 172 1.62 0.87 -4.01
CA GLU A 172 2.87 1.02 -4.73
C GLU A 172 4.01 1.27 -3.75
N LEU A 173 5.06 0.49 -3.88
CA LEU A 173 6.32 0.69 -3.18
C LEU A 173 7.44 0.81 -4.20
N GLU A 174 8.23 1.86 -4.10
CA GLU A 174 9.52 1.95 -4.78
C GLU A 174 10.61 2.07 -3.72
N ALA A 175 11.66 1.27 -3.85
CA ALA A 175 12.75 1.27 -2.88
C ALA A 175 14.09 0.98 -3.55
N THR A 176 15.18 1.38 -2.86
CA THR A 176 16.54 0.99 -3.21
C THR A 176 16.98 -0.13 -2.29
N VAL A 177 17.51 -1.19 -2.88
CA VAL A 177 18.07 -2.33 -2.13
C VAL A 177 19.30 -1.86 -1.37
N PRO A 178 19.37 -2.03 -0.04
CA PRO A 178 20.52 -1.65 0.74
C PRO A 178 21.79 -2.39 0.29
N GLY A 179 22.86 -1.64 -0.01
CA GLY A 179 24.15 -2.22 -0.40
C GLY A 179 24.24 -2.68 -1.86
N ALA A 180 23.26 -2.33 -2.69
CA ALA A 180 23.27 -2.62 -4.14
C ALA A 180 23.99 -1.52 -4.94
#